data_1e7a9398c12a6844b100c6e190f3b773
#
_entry.id   1e7a9398c12a6844b100c6e190f3b773
#
_cell.length_a   1.000
_cell.length_b   1.000
_cell.length_c   1.000
_cell.angle_alpha   90.00
_cell.angle_beta   90.00
_cell.angle_gamma   90.00
#
_symmetry.space_group_name_H-M   'P 1'
#
loop_
_entity.id
_entity.type
_entity.pdbx_description
1 polymer ?
#
loop_
_entity_poly.entity_id
_entity_poly.type
_entity_poly.pdbx_seq_one_letter_code
_entity_poly.pdbx_strand_id
1 'polypeptide(L)'
;MPDLQERPGPLLLGPLLRYVGESTASVWVQTADAATVTVRGGERAWSARTFVVEGFHFALVLVDGLTAGETYEYAVDIDDTQVWPTRGSEYPAPRIATLVHGRRTRLAFGSCRTSVPHDAKHNRTNGIDSLRAYAHEMARHPRDERWPDLVVLLGDQVYADITSEAMQEFIEEKRGLD
;
A
#
# COMPACT_ATOMS: atom_id res chain seq x y z
N MET A 1 17.67 -11.41 28.37
CA MET A 1 16.91 -12.30 27.49
C MET A 1 16.80 -11.60 26.18
N PRO A 2 17.28 -12.15 25.06
CA PRO A 2 17.11 -11.51 23.78
C PRO A 2 15.61 -11.50 23.45
N ASP A 3 15.14 -10.34 23.06
CA ASP A 3 13.81 -10.09 22.56
C ASP A 3 13.47 -11.09 21.46
N LEU A 4 12.42 -11.86 21.66
CA LEU A 4 11.86 -12.66 20.59
C LEU A 4 11.30 -11.66 19.58
N GLN A 5 12.09 -11.31 18.59
CA GLN A 5 11.59 -10.58 17.42
C GLN A 5 10.41 -11.39 16.88
N GLU A 6 9.21 -10.87 17.09
CA GLU A 6 8.02 -11.41 16.47
C GLU A 6 8.32 -11.56 14.98
N ARG A 7 8.20 -12.77 14.45
CA ARG A 7 8.34 -12.97 13.01
C ARG A 7 7.38 -12.03 12.32
N PRO A 8 7.82 -11.26 11.33
CA PRO A 8 6.90 -10.41 10.59
C PRO A 8 5.75 -11.28 10.08
N GLY A 9 4.53 -10.74 10.13
CA GLY A 9 3.36 -11.44 9.59
C GLY A 9 3.53 -11.78 8.11
N PRO A 10 2.66 -12.61 7.54
CA PRO A 10 2.80 -13.04 6.14
C PRO A 10 2.72 -11.89 5.13
N LEU A 11 2.09 -10.77 5.46
CA LEU A 11 2.06 -9.54 4.67
C LEU A 11 3.14 -8.58 5.16
N LEU A 12 4.13 -8.28 4.31
CA LEU A 12 5.22 -7.36 4.61
C LEU A 12 4.91 -5.93 4.16
N LEU A 13 4.45 -5.76 2.91
CA LEU A 13 4.08 -4.45 2.35
C LEU A 13 2.77 -4.53 1.58
N GLY A 14 2.00 -3.47 1.64
CA GLY A 14 0.71 -3.36 0.99
C GLY A 14 -0.47 -3.71 1.92
N PRO A 15 -1.65 -4.02 1.37
CA PRO A 15 -1.95 -4.02 -0.07
C PRO A 15 -1.93 -2.60 -0.65
N LEU A 16 -1.42 -2.48 -1.87
CA LEU A 16 -1.47 -1.25 -2.66
C LEU A 16 -2.43 -1.43 -3.83
N LEU A 17 -3.48 -0.63 -3.87
CA LEU A 17 -4.35 -0.50 -5.03
C LEU A 17 -3.61 0.31 -6.10
N ARG A 18 -3.02 -0.40 -7.09
CA ARG A 18 -2.08 0.20 -8.07
C ARG A 18 -2.78 0.81 -9.26
N TYR A 19 -3.86 0.20 -9.68
CA TYR A 19 -4.62 0.61 -10.84
C TYR A 19 -6.11 0.38 -10.59
N VAL A 20 -6.93 1.30 -11.06
CA VAL A 20 -8.38 1.15 -11.11
C VAL A 20 -8.86 1.70 -12.45
N GLY A 21 -9.59 0.89 -13.18
CA GLY A 21 -10.28 1.26 -14.41
C GLY A 21 -11.80 1.26 -14.23
N GLU A 22 -12.54 1.18 -15.33
CA GLU A 22 -14.01 1.10 -15.30
C GLU A 22 -14.51 -0.29 -14.87
N SER A 23 -13.76 -1.34 -15.21
CA SER A 23 -14.17 -2.74 -14.93
C SER A 23 -13.07 -3.61 -14.33
N THR A 24 -11.89 -3.04 -14.11
CA THR A 24 -10.71 -3.77 -13.62
C THR A 24 -9.96 -2.96 -12.58
N ALA A 25 -9.22 -3.68 -11.73
CA ALA A 25 -8.27 -3.09 -10.80
C ALA A 25 -7.07 -4.01 -10.61
N SER A 26 -6.01 -3.52 -9.99
CA SER A 26 -4.90 -4.37 -9.56
C SER A 26 -4.46 -4.04 -8.15
N VAL A 27 -4.23 -5.10 -7.36
CA VAL A 27 -3.76 -5.01 -5.98
C VAL A 27 -2.39 -5.67 -5.88
N TRP A 28 -1.42 -4.92 -5.38
CA TRP A 28 -0.06 -5.39 -5.19
C TRP A 28 0.24 -5.61 -3.71
N VAL A 29 0.99 -6.67 -3.43
CA VAL A 29 1.50 -7.01 -2.09
C VAL A 29 2.91 -7.55 -2.14
N GLN A 30 3.65 -7.40 -1.03
CA GLN A 30 4.86 -8.16 -0.73
C GLN A 30 4.58 -9.11 0.43
N THR A 31 4.95 -10.38 0.28
CA THR A 31 4.76 -11.41 1.30
C THR A 31 6.10 -11.86 1.87
N ALA A 32 6.09 -12.46 3.07
CA ALA A 32 7.29 -13.00 3.70
C ALA A 32 7.83 -14.21 2.93
N ASP A 33 6.94 -15.07 2.44
CA ASP A 33 7.26 -16.32 1.77
C ASP A 33 6.44 -16.46 0.47
N ALA A 34 6.74 -17.50 -0.31
CA ALA A 34 5.93 -17.91 -1.45
C ALA A 34 4.52 -18.29 -1.00
N ALA A 35 3.50 -17.69 -1.60
CA ALA A 35 2.12 -17.83 -1.16
C ALA A 35 1.12 -17.66 -2.32
N THR A 36 -0.13 -17.96 -2.06
CA THR A 36 -1.27 -17.55 -2.88
C THR A 36 -1.93 -16.35 -2.23
N VAL A 37 -2.04 -15.26 -2.97
CA VAL A 37 -2.70 -14.03 -2.52
C VAL A 37 -4.07 -13.94 -3.17
N THR A 38 -5.11 -13.77 -2.36
CA THR A 38 -6.50 -13.65 -2.81
C THR A 38 -7.08 -12.30 -2.39
N VAL A 39 -7.61 -11.57 -3.34
CA VAL A 39 -8.45 -10.38 -3.11
C VAL A 39 -9.90 -10.83 -3.16
N ARG A 40 -10.65 -10.58 -2.09
CA ARG A 40 -12.09 -10.86 -2.03
C ARG A 40 -12.88 -9.55 -2.05
N GLY A 41 -13.91 -9.47 -2.88
CA GLY A 41 -14.82 -8.33 -2.94
C GLY A 41 -16.25 -8.77 -3.20
N GLY A 42 -17.14 -8.58 -2.22
CA GLY A 42 -18.49 -9.14 -2.28
C GLY A 42 -18.46 -10.68 -2.33
N GLU A 43 -19.15 -11.25 -3.30
CA GLU A 43 -19.18 -12.71 -3.53
C GLU A 43 -18.06 -13.21 -4.46
N ARG A 44 -17.14 -12.33 -4.87
CA ARG A 44 -16.07 -12.63 -5.83
C ARG A 44 -14.72 -12.73 -5.16
N ALA A 45 -13.84 -13.52 -5.77
CA ALA A 45 -12.46 -13.66 -5.36
C ALA A 45 -11.54 -13.76 -6.58
N TRP A 46 -10.39 -13.13 -6.50
CA TRP A 46 -9.35 -13.14 -7.53
C TRP A 46 -8.03 -13.49 -6.86
N SER A 47 -7.29 -14.42 -7.44
CA SER A 47 -6.08 -14.93 -6.82
C SER A 47 -4.88 -14.86 -7.75
N ALA A 48 -3.69 -14.67 -7.18
CA ALA A 48 -2.43 -14.78 -7.86
C ALA A 48 -1.40 -15.47 -6.95
N ARG A 49 -0.53 -16.27 -7.55
CA ARG A 49 0.66 -16.79 -6.85
C ARG A 49 1.73 -15.72 -6.82
N THR A 50 2.53 -15.72 -5.78
CA THR A 50 3.70 -14.86 -5.68
C THR A 50 4.74 -15.23 -6.74
N PHE A 51 5.45 -14.21 -7.21
CA PHE A 51 6.67 -14.33 -7.99
C PHE A 51 7.85 -13.77 -7.20
N VAL A 52 9.06 -14.14 -7.58
CA VAL A 52 10.27 -13.76 -6.85
C VAL A 52 11.08 -12.75 -7.66
N VAL A 53 11.51 -11.69 -7.00
CA VAL A 53 12.49 -10.74 -7.52
C VAL A 53 13.55 -10.52 -6.44
N GLU A 54 14.81 -10.81 -6.75
CA GLU A 54 15.95 -10.66 -5.82
C GLU A 54 15.70 -11.29 -4.43
N GLY A 55 15.07 -12.46 -4.40
CA GLY A 55 14.75 -13.19 -3.17
C GLY A 55 13.51 -12.71 -2.43
N PHE A 56 12.82 -11.65 -2.89
CA PHE A 56 11.59 -11.14 -2.31
C PHE A 56 10.36 -11.66 -3.06
N HIS A 57 9.30 -11.95 -2.30
CA HIS A 57 8.05 -12.50 -2.84
C HIS A 57 7.02 -11.39 -3.05
N PHE A 58 6.49 -11.28 -4.26
CA PHE A 58 5.49 -10.30 -4.64
C PHE A 58 4.30 -10.94 -5.33
N ALA A 59 3.11 -10.37 -5.16
CA ALA A 59 1.96 -10.71 -5.97
C ALA A 59 1.30 -9.45 -6.54
N LEU A 60 0.79 -9.57 -7.77
CA LEU A 60 -0.10 -8.60 -8.39
C LEU A 60 -1.40 -9.33 -8.73
N VAL A 61 -2.42 -9.09 -7.93
CA VAL A 61 -3.75 -9.67 -8.16
C VAL A 61 -4.54 -8.76 -9.11
N LEU A 62 -4.92 -9.31 -10.25
CA LEU A 62 -5.78 -8.64 -11.21
C LEU A 62 -7.24 -8.91 -10.84
N VAL A 63 -7.99 -7.84 -10.63
CA VAL A 63 -9.40 -7.85 -10.30
C VAL A 63 -10.17 -7.44 -11.54
N ASP A 64 -11.09 -8.23 -12.00
CA ASP A 64 -11.88 -8.01 -13.22
C ASP A 64 -13.38 -8.17 -13.01
N GLY A 65 -14.15 -7.90 -14.04
CA GLY A 65 -15.61 -8.05 -14.05
C GLY A 65 -16.33 -7.07 -13.13
N LEU A 66 -15.69 -5.97 -12.73
CA LEU A 66 -16.31 -4.90 -11.95
C LEU A 66 -17.28 -4.08 -12.83
N THR A 67 -18.19 -3.37 -12.19
CA THR A 67 -19.12 -2.43 -12.84
C THR A 67 -18.58 -1.01 -12.71
N ALA A 68 -18.64 -0.25 -13.81
CA ALA A 68 -18.17 1.14 -13.81
C ALA A 68 -18.99 2.02 -12.84
N GLY A 69 -18.29 2.87 -12.09
CA GLY A 69 -18.88 3.81 -11.12
C GLY A 69 -19.32 3.19 -9.79
N GLU A 70 -19.07 1.90 -9.60
CA GLU A 70 -19.41 1.19 -8.37
C GLU A 70 -18.24 1.17 -7.38
N THR A 71 -18.54 0.94 -6.11
CA THR A 71 -17.56 0.81 -5.04
C THR A 71 -17.65 -0.55 -4.38
N TYR A 72 -16.52 -1.24 -4.31
CA TYR A 72 -16.40 -2.58 -3.75
C TYR A 72 -15.49 -2.54 -2.52
N GLU A 73 -16.02 -2.89 -1.35
CA GLU A 73 -15.15 -3.19 -0.21
C GLU A 73 -14.41 -4.50 -0.48
N TYR A 74 -13.12 -4.55 -0.11
CA TYR A 74 -12.32 -5.74 -0.35
C TYR A 74 -11.53 -6.17 0.88
N ALA A 75 -11.14 -7.43 0.89
CA ALA A 75 -10.19 -8.01 1.84
C ALA A 75 -9.08 -8.72 1.08
N VAL A 76 -7.95 -8.92 1.73
CA VAL A 76 -6.82 -9.69 1.20
C VAL A 76 -6.52 -10.84 2.12
N ASP A 77 -6.44 -12.02 1.54
CA ASP A 77 -5.99 -13.24 2.20
C ASP A 77 -4.63 -13.67 1.67
N ILE A 78 -3.81 -14.27 2.52
CA ILE A 78 -2.60 -14.99 2.16
C ILE A 78 -2.79 -16.43 2.65
N ASP A 79 -2.71 -17.41 1.73
CA ASP A 79 -2.95 -18.83 1.98
C ASP A 79 -4.21 -19.06 2.83
N ASP A 80 -5.34 -18.50 2.36
CA ASP A 80 -6.68 -18.58 2.97
C ASP A 80 -6.83 -17.89 4.34
N THR A 81 -5.82 -17.17 4.79
CA THR A 81 -5.88 -16.39 6.03
C THR A 81 -6.00 -14.91 5.73
N GLN A 82 -7.05 -14.26 6.25
CA GLN A 82 -7.21 -12.82 6.07
C GLN A 82 -6.10 -12.04 6.77
N VAL A 83 -5.37 -11.24 5.99
CA VAL A 83 -4.30 -10.37 6.45
C VAL A 83 -4.66 -8.89 6.38
N TRP A 84 -5.64 -8.53 5.53
CA TRP A 84 -6.12 -7.16 5.38
C TRP A 84 -7.64 -7.07 5.09
N PRO A 85 -8.38 -6.12 5.70
CA PRO A 85 -7.91 -5.29 6.80
C PRO A 85 -7.51 -6.13 8.01
N THR A 86 -6.61 -5.62 8.84
CA THR A 86 -6.24 -6.29 10.08
C THR A 86 -7.45 -6.41 10.99
N ARG A 87 -7.55 -7.53 11.70
CA ARG A 87 -8.67 -7.77 12.60
C ARG A 87 -8.73 -6.68 13.68
N GLY A 88 -9.90 -6.06 13.84
CA GLY A 88 -10.10 -4.97 14.80
C GLY A 88 -9.57 -3.61 14.33
N SER A 89 -9.27 -3.44 13.04
CA SER A 89 -8.89 -2.15 12.47
C SER A 89 -9.96 -1.09 12.75
N GLU A 90 -9.54 0.06 13.26
CA GLU A 90 -10.40 1.24 13.46
C GLU A 90 -10.61 2.06 12.17
N TYR A 91 -9.86 1.72 11.11
CA TYR A 91 -9.97 2.39 9.83
C TYR A 91 -11.13 1.85 9.01
N PRO A 92 -11.70 2.69 8.13
CA PRO A 92 -12.72 2.23 7.16
C PRO A 92 -12.24 1.05 6.33
N ALA A 93 -13.17 0.21 5.90
CA ALA A 93 -12.86 -0.89 5.00
C ALA A 93 -12.18 -0.39 3.72
N PRO A 94 -11.14 -1.07 3.23
CA PRO A 94 -10.49 -0.70 1.98
C PRO A 94 -11.46 -0.91 0.81
N ARG A 95 -11.36 -0.04 -0.21
CA ARG A 95 -12.32 0.00 -1.32
C ARG A 95 -11.63 0.11 -2.67
N ILE A 96 -12.26 -0.52 -3.65
CA ILE A 96 -12.01 -0.31 -5.08
C ILE A 96 -13.21 0.50 -5.59
N ALA A 97 -12.99 1.77 -5.92
CA ALA A 97 -13.99 2.63 -6.54
C ALA A 97 -13.69 2.74 -8.04
N THR A 98 -14.48 2.05 -8.86
CA THR A 98 -14.26 2.00 -10.32
C THR A 98 -14.54 3.35 -10.96
N LEU A 99 -13.76 3.66 -11.99
CA LEU A 99 -13.95 4.88 -12.77
C LEU A 99 -15.21 4.79 -13.66
N VAL A 100 -15.71 5.94 -14.06
CA VAL A 100 -16.75 6.04 -15.07
C VAL A 100 -16.49 7.23 -15.97
N HIS A 101 -16.59 7.03 -17.27
CA HIS A 101 -16.35 8.07 -18.26
C HIS A 101 -17.30 9.25 -18.08
N GLY A 102 -16.78 10.48 -18.18
CA GLY A 102 -17.57 11.72 -18.09
C GLY A 102 -17.86 12.18 -16.66
N ARG A 103 -17.51 11.42 -15.62
CA ARG A 103 -17.62 11.85 -14.22
C ARG A 103 -16.45 12.76 -13.86
N ARG A 104 -16.70 13.74 -12.98
CA ARG A 104 -15.62 14.53 -12.38
C ARG A 104 -14.75 13.63 -11.53
N THR A 105 -13.44 13.74 -11.73
CA THR A 105 -12.42 13.02 -10.95
C THR A 105 -11.77 13.97 -9.97
N ARG A 106 -11.71 13.60 -8.70
CA ARG A 106 -10.96 14.33 -7.68
C ARG A 106 -9.58 13.70 -7.59
N LEU A 107 -8.57 14.50 -7.90
CA LEU A 107 -7.16 14.10 -7.87
C LEU A 107 -6.49 14.71 -6.64
N ALA A 108 -5.83 13.89 -5.83
CA ALA A 108 -4.81 14.32 -4.89
C ALA A 108 -3.43 13.98 -5.45
N PHE A 109 -2.47 14.90 -5.33
CA PHE A 109 -1.11 14.64 -5.78
C PHE A 109 -0.09 15.27 -4.83
N GLY A 110 1.11 14.70 -4.81
CA GLY A 110 2.21 15.21 -3.99
C GLY A 110 3.52 14.53 -4.32
N SER A 111 4.60 15.12 -3.82
CA SER A 111 5.97 14.59 -3.93
C SER A 111 6.76 14.91 -2.67
N CYS A 112 8.03 14.51 -2.63
CA CYS A 112 9.00 14.95 -1.61
C CYS A 112 8.58 14.58 -0.17
N ARG A 113 8.13 13.35 0.04
CA ARG A 113 7.76 12.86 1.36
C ARG A 113 8.99 12.38 2.12
N THR A 114 9.39 13.13 3.15
CA THR A 114 10.44 12.70 4.07
C THR A 114 9.86 11.75 5.13
N SER A 115 10.41 10.53 5.18
CA SER A 115 9.99 9.49 6.12
C SER A 115 10.79 9.61 7.42
N VAL A 116 10.21 10.29 8.41
CA VAL A 116 10.80 10.47 9.75
C VAL A 116 9.80 10.07 10.84
N PRO A 117 10.23 9.80 12.07
CA PRO A 117 9.33 9.56 13.19
C PRO A 117 8.32 10.70 13.40
N HIS A 118 7.08 10.33 13.75
CA HIS A 118 5.98 11.29 13.92
C HIS A 118 5.90 11.83 15.36
N ASP A 119 7.00 12.37 15.85
CA ASP A 119 7.10 13.00 17.17
C ASP A 119 7.24 14.53 17.08
N ALA A 120 7.14 15.20 18.22
CA ALA A 120 7.19 16.66 18.28
C ALA A 120 8.54 17.23 17.82
N LYS A 121 9.65 16.49 17.98
CA LYS A 121 10.98 16.92 17.55
C LYS A 121 11.04 16.94 16.01
N HIS A 122 10.70 15.82 15.38
CA HIS A 122 10.78 15.69 13.93
C HIS A 122 9.75 16.57 13.24
N ASN A 123 8.55 16.73 13.81
CA ASN A 123 7.53 17.64 13.26
C ASN A 123 7.99 19.12 13.29
N ARG A 124 8.80 19.54 14.27
CA ARG A 124 9.36 20.91 14.27
C ARG A 124 10.41 21.12 13.19
N THR A 125 11.18 20.11 12.86
CA THR A 125 12.28 20.21 11.90
C THR A 125 11.84 19.99 10.46
N ASN A 126 10.97 19.01 10.24
CA ASN A 126 10.58 18.53 8.88
C ASN A 126 9.13 18.91 8.51
N GLY A 127 8.39 19.51 9.43
CA GLY A 127 6.94 19.72 9.25
C GLY A 127 6.12 18.46 9.53
N ILE A 128 4.82 18.58 9.33
CA ILE A 128 3.88 17.47 9.48
C ILE A 128 3.83 16.69 8.16
N ASP A 129 3.91 15.36 8.24
CA ASP A 129 3.68 14.48 7.08
C ASP A 129 2.26 14.70 6.54
N SER A 130 2.16 15.42 5.43
CA SER A 130 0.89 15.81 4.83
C SER A 130 0.09 14.61 4.32
N LEU A 131 0.76 13.56 3.82
CA LEU A 131 0.09 12.34 3.35
C LEU A 131 -0.55 11.60 4.53
N ARG A 132 0.17 11.50 5.64
CA ARG A 132 -0.37 10.91 6.87
C ARG A 132 -1.53 11.75 7.44
N ALA A 133 -1.38 13.07 7.49
CA ALA A 133 -2.43 13.96 7.96
C ALA A 133 -3.70 13.83 7.10
N TYR A 134 -3.53 13.74 5.79
CA TYR A 134 -4.63 13.55 4.85
C TYR A 134 -5.30 12.17 5.03
N ALA A 135 -4.53 11.12 5.23
CA ALA A 135 -5.08 9.79 5.51
C ALA A 135 -5.91 9.76 6.81
N HIS A 136 -5.46 10.45 7.87
CA HIS A 136 -6.24 10.59 9.09
C HIS A 136 -7.52 11.40 8.89
N GLU A 137 -7.48 12.45 8.08
CA GLU A 137 -8.67 13.21 7.76
C GLU A 137 -9.68 12.37 6.96
N MET A 138 -9.21 11.60 5.99
CA MET A 138 -10.05 10.64 5.26
C MET A 138 -10.68 9.60 6.21
N ALA A 139 -9.92 9.08 7.16
CA ALA A 139 -10.41 8.10 8.12
C ALA A 139 -11.51 8.64 9.05
N ARG A 140 -11.45 9.94 9.42
CA ARG A 140 -12.48 10.61 10.20
C ARG A 140 -13.80 10.82 9.44
N HIS A 141 -13.72 10.83 8.11
CA HIS A 141 -14.85 11.06 7.22
C HIS A 141 -14.99 9.92 6.19
N PRO A 142 -15.25 8.67 6.63
CA PRO A 142 -15.11 7.47 5.80
C PRO A 142 -16.11 7.37 4.64
N ARG A 143 -17.07 8.26 4.55
CA ARG A 143 -18.06 8.30 3.47
C ARG A 143 -18.17 9.69 2.83
N ASP A 144 -17.17 10.54 3.06
CA ASP A 144 -17.19 11.91 2.56
C ASP A 144 -16.84 11.95 1.07
N GLU A 145 -17.58 12.77 0.33
CA GLU A 145 -17.31 13.09 -1.07
C GLU A 145 -15.94 13.78 -1.27
N ARG A 146 -15.26 14.15 -0.20
CA ARG A 146 -13.92 14.75 -0.22
C ARG A 146 -12.79 13.75 -0.46
N TRP A 147 -13.05 12.45 -0.40
CA TRP A 147 -12.04 11.47 -0.72
C TRP A 147 -11.60 11.59 -2.19
N PRO A 148 -10.31 11.46 -2.49
CA PRO A 148 -9.85 11.48 -3.87
C PRO A 148 -10.25 10.18 -4.57
N ASP A 149 -10.56 10.29 -5.85
CA ASP A 149 -10.72 9.14 -6.72
C ASP A 149 -9.35 8.57 -7.13
N LEU A 150 -8.31 9.41 -7.12
CA LEU A 150 -6.96 9.06 -7.52
C LEU A 150 -5.93 9.81 -6.67
N VAL A 151 -4.92 9.10 -6.20
CA VAL A 151 -3.73 9.68 -5.56
C VAL A 151 -2.52 9.45 -6.46
N VAL A 152 -1.83 10.52 -6.84
CA VAL A 152 -0.63 10.48 -7.68
C VAL A 152 0.57 10.90 -6.86
N LEU A 153 1.50 9.97 -6.67
CA LEU A 153 2.79 10.20 -6.03
C LEU A 153 3.81 10.56 -7.12
N LEU A 154 4.20 11.83 -7.17
CA LEU A 154 5.00 12.40 -8.27
C LEU A 154 6.51 12.14 -8.14
N GLY A 155 6.93 11.41 -7.12
CA GLY A 155 8.33 11.08 -6.86
C GLY A 155 8.78 11.52 -5.47
N ASP A 156 10.04 11.27 -5.17
CA ASP A 156 10.68 11.54 -3.88
C ASP A 156 9.89 10.99 -2.68
N GLN A 157 9.34 9.80 -2.82
CA GLN A 157 8.66 9.10 -1.74
C GLN A 157 9.64 8.43 -0.79
N VAL A 158 10.88 8.23 -1.25
CA VAL A 158 12.00 7.72 -0.49
C VAL A 158 13.23 8.56 -0.82
N TYR A 159 13.89 9.06 0.22
CA TYR A 159 15.19 9.71 0.12
C TYR A 159 16.28 8.75 0.58
N ALA A 160 17.27 8.54 -0.26
CA ALA A 160 18.42 7.68 0.01
C ALA A 160 19.75 8.45 0.10
N ASP A 161 19.67 9.77 0.25
CA ASP A 161 20.84 10.66 0.32
C ASP A 161 21.65 10.47 1.62
N ILE A 162 20.95 10.13 2.71
CA ILE A 162 21.54 9.78 3.99
C ILE A 162 21.03 8.39 4.35
N THR A 163 21.84 7.39 4.07
CA THR A 163 21.53 5.99 4.37
C THR A 163 22.15 5.57 5.71
N SER A 164 21.62 4.48 6.30
CA SER A 164 22.27 3.84 7.45
C SER A 164 23.64 3.28 7.08
N GLU A 165 24.54 3.12 8.06
CA GLU A 165 25.85 2.49 7.85
C GLU A 165 25.74 1.14 7.13
N ALA A 166 24.81 0.28 7.57
CA ALA A 166 24.56 -1.02 6.93
C ALA A 166 24.13 -0.90 5.46
N MET A 167 23.38 0.16 5.10
CA MET A 167 23.02 0.40 3.71
C MET A 167 24.19 0.94 2.90
N GLN A 168 25.07 1.75 3.51
CA GLN A 168 26.29 2.23 2.87
C GLN A 168 27.23 1.06 2.56
N GLU A 169 27.47 0.19 3.55
CA GLU A 169 28.26 -1.05 3.37
C GLU A 169 27.69 -1.92 2.24
N PHE A 170 26.37 -2.12 2.22
CA PHE A 170 25.70 -2.86 1.15
C PHE A 170 25.90 -2.21 -0.23
N ILE A 171 25.78 -0.90 -0.33
CA ILE A 171 26.00 -0.15 -1.59
C ILE A 171 27.46 -0.28 -2.04
N GLU A 172 28.41 -0.16 -1.11
CA GLU A 172 29.84 -0.29 -1.40
C GLU A 172 30.19 -1.70 -1.86
N GLU A 173 29.65 -2.72 -1.18
CA GLU A 173 29.79 -4.11 -1.61
C GLU A 173 29.30 -4.33 -3.05
N LYS A 174 28.10 -3.81 -3.37
CA LYS A 174 27.51 -3.95 -4.71
C LYS A 174 28.23 -3.16 -5.79
N ARG A 175 28.84 -2.03 -5.45
CA ARG A 175 29.64 -1.21 -6.38
C ARG A 175 31.09 -1.69 -6.52
N GLY A 176 31.60 -2.37 -5.53
CA GLY A 176 32.96 -2.94 -5.54
C GLY A 176 33.08 -4.29 -6.22
N LEU A 177 32.04 -4.73 -6.92
CA LEU A 177 32.01 -5.97 -7.71
C LEU A 177 32.48 -5.79 -9.17
N ASP A 178 33.26 -4.73 -9.48
CA ASP A 178 33.88 -4.50 -10.78
C ASP A 178 35.28 -5.18 -10.86
#